data_57fb6edc0cb91ce954cda2ccf04d7953
#
_entry.id   57fb6edc0cb91ce954cda2ccf04d7953
#
_cell.length_a   1.000
_cell.length_b   1.000
_cell.length_c   1.000
_cell.angle_alpha   90.00
_cell.angle_beta   90.00
_cell.angle_gamma   90.00
#
_symmetry.space_group_name_H-M   'P 1'
#
loop_
_entity.id
_entity.type
_entity.pdbx_description
1 polymer ?
#
loop_
_entity_poly.entity_id
_entity_poly.type
_entity_poly.pdbx_seq_one_letter_code
_entity_poly.pdbx_strand_id
1 'polypeptide(L)'
;MTGTQETVDVRPALRFERRLPHSPERVWRAVSEPAELAQWFVAPVEWGPEEGEMFEVAGSTCHITVVDPPTTLAWEWGDERYRFELTPHPDGTTLVFTHVFSGALGPDWQHAAGWETYLNRLDALLAGGHLTEEEAHEGIDELMARYREAFAA
;
A
#
# COMPACT_ATOMS: atom_id res chain seq x y z
N MET A 1 12.64 -4.18 -6.64
CA MET A 1 11.57 -3.28 -7.12
C MET A 1 10.36 -4.09 -7.55
N THR A 2 9.21 -3.83 -6.96
CA THR A 2 7.97 -4.54 -7.29
C THR A 2 6.88 -3.63 -7.86
N GLY A 3 7.13 -2.31 -7.88
CA GLY A 3 6.17 -1.35 -8.40
C GLY A 3 6.22 -1.20 -9.92
N THR A 4 5.05 -1.10 -10.54
CA THR A 4 4.90 -0.86 -11.97
C THR A 4 3.98 0.33 -12.21
N GLN A 5 4.16 0.99 -13.34
CA GLN A 5 3.26 2.05 -13.80
C GLN A 5 2.05 1.43 -14.49
N GLU A 6 0.87 1.93 -14.16
CA GLU A 6 -0.40 1.47 -14.74
C GLU A 6 -1.27 2.67 -15.10
N THR A 7 -2.36 2.41 -15.80
CA THR A 7 -3.40 3.39 -16.07
C THR A 7 -4.75 2.81 -15.64
N VAL A 8 -5.47 3.55 -14.80
CA VAL A 8 -6.78 3.16 -14.30
C VAL A 8 -7.75 4.31 -14.56
N ASP A 9 -8.80 4.06 -15.35
CA ASP A 9 -9.78 5.08 -15.75
C ASP A 9 -9.11 6.35 -16.31
N VAL A 10 -8.17 6.18 -17.23
CA VAL A 10 -7.32 7.21 -17.85
C VAL A 10 -6.45 7.99 -16.88
N ARG A 11 -6.33 7.55 -15.63
CA ARG A 11 -5.50 8.17 -14.60
C ARG A 11 -4.22 7.35 -14.40
N PRO A 12 -3.07 8.03 -14.16
CA PRO A 12 -1.86 7.29 -13.83
C PRO A 12 -1.98 6.58 -12.49
N ALA A 13 -1.37 5.42 -12.38
CA ALA A 13 -1.40 4.61 -11.18
C ALA A 13 -0.07 3.89 -10.97
N LEU A 14 0.16 3.47 -9.74
CA LEU A 14 1.24 2.55 -9.38
C LEU A 14 0.62 1.26 -8.87
N ARG A 15 1.20 0.13 -9.26
CA ARG A 15 0.75 -1.20 -8.85
C ARG A 15 1.93 -1.97 -8.28
N PHE A 16 1.69 -2.59 -7.13
CA PHE A 16 2.66 -3.45 -6.46
C PHE A 16 2.04 -4.82 -6.25
N GLU A 17 2.73 -5.87 -6.68
CA GLU A 17 2.30 -7.24 -6.43
C GLU A 17 3.33 -7.96 -5.57
N ARG A 18 2.85 -8.61 -4.51
CA ARG A 18 3.70 -9.40 -3.62
C ARG A 18 3.06 -10.73 -3.30
N ARG A 19 3.86 -11.78 -3.31
CA ARG A 19 3.45 -13.09 -2.82
C ARG A 19 3.92 -13.24 -1.39
N LEU A 20 2.96 -13.45 -0.49
CA LEU A 20 3.21 -13.51 0.94
C LEU A 20 2.93 -14.92 1.45
N PRO A 21 3.87 -15.55 2.20
CA PRO A 21 3.68 -16.92 2.73
C PRO A 21 2.79 -16.90 3.99
N HIS A 22 1.63 -16.25 3.90
CA HIS A 22 0.67 -16.07 4.99
C HIS A 22 -0.75 -16.18 4.46
N SER A 23 -1.70 -16.63 5.29
CA SER A 23 -3.09 -16.78 4.88
C SER A 23 -3.73 -15.43 4.53
N PRO A 24 -4.76 -15.40 3.66
CA PRO A 24 -5.50 -14.17 3.38
C PRO A 24 -6.05 -13.51 4.66
N GLU A 25 -6.51 -14.28 5.62
CA GLU A 25 -7.03 -13.78 6.89
C GLU A 25 -5.94 -13.06 7.70
N ARG A 26 -4.72 -13.60 7.70
CA ARG A 26 -3.59 -12.94 8.40
C ARG A 26 -3.20 -11.66 7.70
N VAL A 27 -3.10 -11.67 6.38
CA VAL A 27 -2.77 -10.46 5.61
C VAL A 27 -3.87 -9.42 5.74
N TRP A 28 -5.13 -9.85 5.72
CA TRP A 28 -6.27 -8.95 5.92
C TRP A 28 -6.17 -8.17 7.22
N ARG A 29 -5.85 -8.84 8.32
CA ARG A 29 -5.67 -8.14 9.61
C ARG A 29 -4.57 -7.08 9.53
N ALA A 30 -3.46 -7.40 8.88
CA ALA A 30 -2.33 -6.48 8.77
C ALA A 30 -2.66 -5.22 7.96
N VAL A 31 -3.54 -5.32 6.96
CA VAL A 31 -3.91 -4.17 6.11
C VAL A 31 -5.18 -3.46 6.57
N SER A 32 -5.95 -4.04 7.49
CA SER A 32 -7.23 -3.48 7.91
C SER A 32 -7.31 -3.05 9.38
N GLU A 33 -6.62 -3.71 10.29
CA GLU A 33 -6.69 -3.38 11.72
C GLU A 33 -5.78 -2.19 12.05
N PRO A 34 -6.32 -1.13 12.70
CA PRO A 34 -5.52 0.05 13.07
C PRO A 34 -4.26 -0.26 13.87
N ALA A 35 -4.33 -1.21 14.82
CA ALA A 35 -3.16 -1.59 15.61
C ALA A 35 -2.06 -2.22 14.76
N GLU A 36 -2.41 -2.97 13.74
CA GLU A 36 -1.46 -3.56 12.81
C GLU A 36 -0.91 -2.50 11.83
N LEU A 37 -1.79 -1.66 11.28
CA LEU A 37 -1.39 -0.57 10.40
C LEU A 37 -0.41 0.38 11.07
N ALA A 38 -0.58 0.65 12.36
CA ALA A 38 0.34 1.51 13.13
C ALA A 38 1.77 0.97 13.14
N GLN A 39 1.98 -0.31 12.87
CA GLN A 39 3.31 -0.92 12.90
C GLN A 39 4.05 -0.86 11.56
N TRP A 40 3.35 -0.64 10.46
CA TRP A 40 4.01 -0.68 9.15
C TRP A 40 3.57 0.41 8.18
N PHE A 41 2.35 0.93 8.31
CA PHE A 41 1.80 1.88 7.35
C PHE A 41 2.40 3.28 7.49
N VAL A 42 2.20 4.12 6.48
CA VAL A 42 2.80 5.47 6.39
C VAL A 42 2.31 6.42 7.49
N ALA A 43 1.08 6.22 8.00
CA ALA A 43 0.49 7.05 9.02
C ALA A 43 -0.50 6.23 9.86
N PRO A 44 -0.76 6.65 11.12
CA PRO A 44 -1.82 6.02 11.92
C PRO A 44 -3.19 6.20 11.26
N VAL A 45 -4.00 5.15 11.31
CA VAL A 45 -5.35 5.14 10.77
C VAL A 45 -6.33 4.79 11.87
N GLU A 46 -7.38 5.59 12.03
CA GLU A 46 -8.43 5.36 13.02
C GLU A 46 -9.74 5.09 12.31
N TRP A 47 -10.00 3.84 12.01
CA TRP A 47 -11.25 3.40 11.40
C TRP A 47 -11.75 2.11 12.02
N GLY A 48 -13.05 1.80 11.84
CA GLY A 48 -13.61 0.48 12.14
C GLY A 48 -14.00 -0.22 10.85
N PRO A 49 -13.09 -0.55 9.94
CA PRO A 49 -13.19 -0.58 8.48
C PRO A 49 -14.57 -0.98 7.96
N GLU A 50 -15.42 0.00 7.69
CA GLU A 50 -16.76 -0.17 7.13
C GLU A 50 -16.93 0.69 5.88
N GLU A 51 -17.66 0.19 4.89
CA GLU A 51 -17.94 0.93 3.68
C GLU A 51 -18.69 2.23 4.00
N GLY A 52 -18.27 3.32 3.37
CA GLY A 52 -18.84 4.63 3.60
C GLY A 52 -18.27 5.38 4.78
N GLU A 53 -17.43 4.75 5.60
CA GLU A 53 -16.83 5.38 6.77
C GLU A 53 -15.89 6.52 6.35
N MET A 54 -15.99 7.65 7.06
CA MET A 54 -15.04 8.76 6.94
C MET A 54 -14.03 8.65 8.07
N PHE A 55 -12.77 8.92 7.76
CA PHE A 55 -11.69 8.89 8.74
C PHE A 55 -10.63 9.92 8.39
N GLU A 56 -9.74 10.21 9.32
CA GLU A 56 -8.68 11.18 9.10
C GLU A 56 -7.30 10.52 9.12
N VAL A 57 -6.45 10.95 8.20
CA VAL A 57 -5.04 10.57 8.14
C VAL A 57 -4.22 11.83 7.95
N ALA A 58 -3.28 12.09 8.86
CA ALA A 58 -2.38 13.24 8.78
C ALA A 58 -3.11 14.57 8.55
N GLY A 59 -4.29 14.74 9.16
CA GLY A 59 -5.09 15.96 9.05
C GLY A 59 -5.98 16.05 7.81
N SER A 60 -5.98 15.04 6.95
CA SER A 60 -6.81 14.99 5.75
C SER A 60 -7.97 14.02 5.93
N THR A 61 -9.13 14.34 5.36
CA THR A 61 -10.30 13.47 5.40
C THR A 61 -10.20 12.40 4.33
N CYS A 62 -10.40 11.16 4.74
CA CYS A 62 -10.41 9.98 3.88
C CYS A 62 -11.77 9.29 3.94
N HIS A 63 -12.05 8.47 2.94
CA HIS A 63 -13.34 7.80 2.79
C HIS A 63 -13.15 6.36 2.35
N ILE A 64 -13.68 5.40 3.12
CA ILE A 64 -13.62 3.97 2.76
C ILE A 64 -14.69 3.69 1.71
N THR A 65 -14.28 3.12 0.57
CA THR A 65 -15.18 2.85 -0.55
C THR A 65 -15.54 1.38 -0.70
N VAL A 66 -14.64 0.45 -0.35
CA VAL A 66 -14.90 -0.99 -0.46
C VAL A 66 -14.33 -1.70 0.77
N VAL A 67 -15.16 -2.54 1.39
CA VAL A 67 -14.72 -3.48 2.44
C VAL A 67 -15.33 -4.84 2.14
N ASP A 68 -14.52 -5.77 1.65
CA ASP A 68 -14.94 -7.14 1.33
C ASP A 68 -13.91 -8.12 1.89
N PRO A 69 -13.97 -8.42 3.20
CA PRO A 69 -13.02 -9.31 3.84
C PRO A 69 -13.11 -10.75 3.30
N PRO A 70 -12.01 -11.44 3.14
CA PRO A 70 -10.63 -10.99 3.28
C PRO A 70 -9.99 -10.60 1.92
N THR A 71 -10.75 -10.12 0.97
CA THR A 71 -10.31 -9.96 -0.42
C THR A 71 -10.00 -8.53 -0.84
N THR A 72 -10.80 -7.53 -0.42
CA THR A 72 -10.67 -6.19 -0.96
C THR A 72 -10.91 -5.12 0.08
N LEU A 73 -9.99 -4.15 0.16
CA LEU A 73 -10.14 -2.93 0.95
C LEU A 73 -9.70 -1.76 0.08
N ALA A 74 -10.58 -0.78 -0.09
CA ALA A 74 -10.28 0.42 -0.87
C ALA A 74 -10.75 1.66 -0.16
N TRP A 75 -10.00 2.75 -0.33
CA TRP A 75 -10.36 4.05 0.21
C TRP A 75 -9.86 5.18 -0.68
N GLU A 76 -10.41 6.36 -0.44
CA GLU A 76 -9.99 7.59 -1.10
C GLU A 76 -9.41 8.56 -0.07
N TRP A 77 -8.33 9.22 -0.47
CA TRP A 77 -7.68 10.29 0.29
C TRP A 77 -7.70 11.53 -0.61
N GLY A 78 -8.70 12.42 -0.41
CA GLY A 78 -8.99 13.44 -1.39
C GLY A 78 -9.39 12.81 -2.72
N ASP A 79 -8.71 13.17 -3.80
CA ASP A 79 -8.94 12.59 -5.13
C ASP A 79 -8.04 11.39 -5.43
N GLU A 80 -7.17 11.02 -4.50
CA GLU A 80 -6.30 9.85 -4.63
C GLU A 80 -7.07 8.59 -4.23
N ARG A 81 -6.83 7.47 -4.92
CA ARG A 81 -7.47 6.19 -4.60
C ARG A 81 -6.42 5.15 -4.23
N TYR A 82 -6.74 4.36 -3.23
CA TYR A 82 -5.89 3.27 -2.73
C TYR A 82 -6.70 2.00 -2.65
N ARG A 83 -6.06 0.87 -3.01
CA ARG A 83 -6.75 -0.42 -3.01
C ARG A 83 -5.80 -1.54 -2.65
N PHE A 84 -6.21 -2.39 -1.70
CA PHE A 84 -5.59 -3.67 -1.43
C PHE A 84 -6.49 -4.78 -1.97
N GLU A 85 -5.92 -5.70 -2.73
CA GLU A 85 -6.60 -6.89 -3.21
C GLU A 85 -5.80 -8.12 -2.79
N LEU A 86 -6.47 -9.07 -2.16
CA LEU A 86 -5.87 -10.30 -1.64
C LEU A 86 -6.47 -11.49 -2.36
N THR A 87 -5.61 -12.30 -2.98
CA THR A 87 -6.02 -13.51 -3.67
C THR A 87 -5.29 -14.70 -3.08
N PRO A 88 -6.00 -15.78 -2.66
CA PRO A 88 -5.34 -16.99 -2.16
C PRO A 88 -4.50 -17.64 -3.25
N HIS A 89 -3.35 -18.21 -2.87
CA HIS A 89 -2.58 -19.09 -3.73
C HIS A 89 -2.03 -20.26 -2.89
N PRO A 90 -1.51 -21.34 -3.51
CA PRO A 90 -1.12 -22.54 -2.76
C PRO A 90 -0.15 -22.30 -1.61
N ASP A 91 0.72 -21.29 -1.71
CA ASP A 91 1.74 -20.99 -0.71
C ASP A 91 1.38 -19.81 0.20
N GLY A 92 0.16 -19.27 0.10
CA GLY A 92 -0.27 -18.15 0.95
C GLY A 92 -1.23 -17.19 0.25
N THR A 93 -0.79 -15.95 0.05
CA THR A 93 -1.62 -14.87 -0.50
C THR A 93 -0.83 -14.05 -1.51
N THR A 94 -1.48 -13.69 -2.61
CA THR A 94 -1.00 -12.64 -3.51
C THR A 94 -1.66 -11.34 -3.10
N LEU A 95 -0.85 -10.36 -2.71
CA LEU A 95 -1.27 -9.00 -2.38
C LEU A 95 -1.01 -8.09 -3.56
N VAL A 96 -2.03 -7.37 -4.00
CA VAL A 96 -1.89 -6.30 -4.98
C VAL A 96 -2.30 -4.99 -4.33
N PHE A 97 -1.39 -4.03 -4.28
CA PHE A 97 -1.65 -2.68 -3.82
C PHE A 97 -1.62 -1.73 -5.01
N THR A 98 -2.66 -0.92 -5.17
CA THR A 98 -2.76 0.05 -6.25
C THR A 98 -3.00 1.45 -5.68
N HIS A 99 -2.22 2.42 -6.14
CA HIS A 99 -2.41 3.84 -5.86
C HIS A 99 -2.75 4.53 -7.17
N VAL A 100 -3.96 5.07 -7.30
CA VAL A 100 -4.42 5.80 -8.48
C VAL A 100 -4.31 7.29 -8.17
N PHE A 101 -3.51 8.00 -8.98
CA PHE A 101 -3.26 9.42 -8.80
C PHE A 101 -4.41 10.28 -9.33
N SER A 102 -4.64 11.43 -8.72
CA SER A 102 -5.71 12.36 -9.10
C SER A 102 -5.43 13.09 -10.42
N GLY A 103 -4.18 13.11 -10.86
CA GLY A 103 -3.78 13.79 -12.08
C GLY A 103 -2.26 13.77 -12.23
N ALA A 104 -1.71 14.80 -12.89
CA ALA A 104 -0.27 14.94 -13.05
C ALA A 104 0.34 15.28 -11.68
N LEU A 105 0.67 14.26 -10.92
CA LEU A 105 1.40 14.42 -9.68
C LEU A 105 2.88 14.56 -9.97
N GLY A 106 3.60 15.02 -8.98
CA GLY A 106 5.04 15.05 -9.00
C GLY A 106 5.63 13.67 -9.31
N PRO A 107 6.92 13.48 -9.14
CA PRO A 107 7.59 12.29 -9.66
C PRO A 107 7.06 11.00 -9.04
N ASP A 108 6.40 10.18 -9.87
CA ASP A 108 5.83 8.89 -9.50
C ASP A 108 6.88 7.91 -8.99
N TRP A 109 8.13 8.05 -9.44
CA TRP A 109 9.24 7.24 -8.94
C TRP A 109 9.54 7.47 -7.45
N GLN A 110 9.28 8.66 -6.93
CA GLN A 110 9.40 8.92 -5.49
C GLN A 110 8.30 8.19 -4.72
N HIS A 111 7.07 8.26 -5.21
CA HIS A 111 5.94 7.54 -4.61
C HIS A 111 6.16 6.04 -4.64
N ALA A 112 6.68 5.51 -5.76
CA ALA A 112 6.97 4.08 -5.88
C ALA A 112 8.00 3.62 -4.86
N ALA A 113 9.10 4.36 -4.70
CA ALA A 113 10.11 4.03 -3.70
C ALA A 113 9.56 4.11 -2.27
N GLY A 114 8.74 5.12 -1.99
CA GLY A 114 8.08 5.27 -0.69
C GLY A 114 7.16 4.09 -0.36
N TRP A 115 6.28 3.72 -1.27
CA TRP A 115 5.37 2.60 -1.05
C TRP A 115 6.12 1.27 -0.91
N GLU A 116 7.14 1.04 -1.71
CA GLU A 116 7.95 -0.18 -1.58
C GLU A 116 8.60 -0.27 -0.19
N THR A 117 9.08 0.85 0.33
CA THR A 117 9.64 0.93 1.68
C THR A 117 8.63 0.49 2.74
N TYR A 118 7.39 0.98 2.66
CA TYR A 118 6.34 0.59 3.62
C TYR A 118 5.88 -0.85 3.42
N LEU A 119 5.80 -1.34 2.20
CA LEU A 119 5.49 -2.74 1.92
C LEU A 119 6.57 -3.68 2.46
N ASN A 120 7.85 -3.25 2.46
CA ASN A 120 8.92 -4.00 3.12
C ASN A 120 8.70 -4.08 4.63
N ARG A 121 8.18 -3.04 5.25
CA ARG A 121 7.79 -3.07 6.67
C ARG A 121 6.66 -4.06 6.92
N LEU A 122 5.70 -4.13 6.01
CA LEU A 122 4.61 -5.12 6.07
C LEU A 122 5.18 -6.55 6.01
N ASP A 123 6.10 -6.81 5.09
CA ASP A 123 6.75 -8.12 4.99
C ASP A 123 7.43 -8.50 6.31
N ALA A 124 8.15 -7.58 6.91
CA ALA A 124 8.83 -7.81 8.19
C ALA A 124 7.84 -8.11 9.32
N LEU A 125 6.75 -7.36 9.41
CA LEU A 125 5.69 -7.59 10.40
C LEU A 125 5.08 -8.97 10.26
N LEU A 126 4.74 -9.39 9.05
CA LEU A 126 4.15 -10.68 8.78
C LEU A 126 5.11 -11.82 9.11
N ALA A 127 6.40 -11.61 8.95
CA ALA A 127 7.44 -12.59 9.31
C ALA A 127 7.70 -12.66 10.81
N GLY A 128 6.96 -11.89 11.63
CA GLY A 128 7.12 -11.88 13.08
C GLY A 128 8.19 -10.93 13.59
N GLY A 129 8.76 -10.10 12.71
CA GLY A 129 9.77 -9.11 13.05
C GLY A 129 9.21 -7.70 13.10
N HIS A 130 10.13 -6.74 13.11
CA HIS A 130 9.79 -5.33 13.06
C HIS A 130 10.90 -4.58 12.35
N LEU A 131 10.53 -3.83 11.33
CA LEU A 131 11.43 -2.97 10.58
C LEU A 131 11.02 -1.53 10.87
N THR A 132 11.90 -0.75 11.49
CA THR A 132 11.61 0.65 11.80
C THR A 132 11.55 1.49 10.53
N GLU A 133 10.96 2.68 10.60
CA GLU A 133 10.95 3.59 9.45
C GLU A 133 12.37 3.94 9.01
N GLU A 134 13.27 4.21 9.96
CA GLU A 134 14.65 4.52 9.66
C GLU A 134 15.35 3.38 8.93
N GLU A 135 15.23 2.15 9.44
CA GLU A 135 15.79 0.97 8.82
C GLU A 135 15.21 0.71 7.41
N ALA A 136 13.89 0.88 7.27
CA ALA A 136 13.20 0.69 6.01
C ALA A 136 13.60 1.72 4.96
N HIS A 137 13.97 2.93 5.37
CA HIS A 137 14.42 4.00 4.48
C HIS A 137 15.90 3.92 4.12
N GLU A 138 16.66 3.00 4.72
CA GLU A 138 18.04 2.79 4.30
C GLU A 138 18.08 2.39 2.83
N GLY A 139 18.92 3.08 2.05
CA GLY A 139 19.03 2.82 0.61
C GLY A 139 17.89 3.38 -0.23
N ILE A 140 17.01 4.21 0.32
CA ILE A 140 15.88 4.77 -0.44
C ILE A 140 16.34 5.63 -1.62
N ASP A 141 17.46 6.33 -1.51
CA ASP A 141 17.98 7.15 -2.60
C ASP A 141 18.38 6.28 -3.80
N GLU A 142 18.97 5.12 -3.56
CA GLU A 142 19.29 4.16 -4.60
C GLU A 142 18.03 3.57 -5.22
N LEU A 143 17.04 3.25 -4.40
CA LEU A 143 15.76 2.75 -4.87
C LEU A 143 15.02 3.80 -5.73
N MET A 144 15.02 5.05 -5.30
CA MET A 144 14.48 6.16 -6.08
C MET A 144 15.17 6.28 -7.43
N ALA A 145 16.48 6.15 -7.47
CA ALA A 145 17.25 6.22 -8.72
C ALA A 145 16.88 5.09 -9.67
N ARG A 146 16.68 3.88 -9.15
CA ARG A 146 16.25 2.72 -9.94
C ARG A 146 14.86 2.90 -10.52
N TYR A 147 13.91 3.39 -9.73
CA TYR A 147 12.56 3.67 -10.21
C TYR A 147 12.54 4.80 -11.25
N ARG A 148 13.33 5.84 -11.00
CA ARG A 148 13.44 6.95 -11.95
C ARG A 148 13.93 6.48 -13.30
N GLU A 149 14.93 5.61 -13.33
CA GLU A 149 15.45 5.02 -14.57
C GLU A 149 14.40 4.12 -15.23
N ALA A 150 13.76 3.25 -14.45
CA ALA A 150 12.75 2.32 -14.98
C ALA A 150 11.53 3.05 -15.56
N PHE A 151 11.10 4.14 -14.93
CA PHE A 151 9.92 4.89 -15.36
C PHE A 151 10.20 5.92 -16.45
N ALA A 152 11.47 6.20 -16.73
CA ALA A 152 11.86 7.10 -17.80
C ALA A 152 11.86 6.45 -19.19
N ALA A 153 11.77 5.13 -19.24
CA ALA A 153 11.84 4.37 -20.49
C ALA A 153 10.55 4.42 -21.30
#